data_9dc03bec0e53cddf451e5ccab68bc168
#
_entry.id   9dc03bec0e53cddf451e5ccab68bc168
#
_cell.length_a   1.000
_cell.length_b   1.000
_cell.length_c   1.000
_cell.angle_alpha   90.00
_cell.angle_beta   90.00
_cell.angle_gamma   90.00
#
_symmetry.space_group_name_H-M   'P 1'
#
loop_
_entity.id
_entity.type
_entity.pdbx_description
1 polymer ?
#
loop_
_entity_poly.entity_id
_entity_poly.type
_entity_poly.pdbx_seq_one_letter_code
_entity_poly.pdbx_strand_id
1 'polypeptide(L)'
;MRNLYLSVAVLVLATLSVSYQSCVSDVSANAVTPAKADPTEVIWHEIEDLANLQSKQQKPVIIDVYTNWCKWCKVMDEKTFSDSDLAEYLNDNFHMIKLDAETKSDITYADQTFSYIKSGRRGYHELALALCRGSLSYPSLVVLDEDNSILQVVRGYKDAAELRVLTVRS
;
A
#
# COMPACT_ATOMS: atom_id res chain seq x y z
N MET A 1 42.97 -2.67 -59.20
CA MET A 1 44.20 -1.89 -59.31
C MET A 1 44.47 -1.36 -57.92
N ARG A 2 45.27 -2.12 -57.13
CA ARG A 2 46.72 -1.82 -56.92
C ARG A 2 46.87 -0.47 -56.24
N ASN A 3 47.49 -0.25 -55.12
CA ASN A 3 48.57 -0.82 -54.34
C ASN A 3 48.52 -0.17 -52.96
N LEU A 4 48.75 -0.85 -51.88
CA LEU A 4 50.01 -1.25 -51.26
C LEU A 4 50.99 -0.06 -51.02
N TYR A 5 51.23 0.23 -49.76
CA TYR A 5 52.51 0.56 -49.09
C TYR A 5 52.14 0.62 -47.58
N LEU A 6 52.45 -0.34 -46.79
CA LEU A 6 53.72 -0.84 -46.23
C LEU A 6 54.69 0.26 -45.78
N SER A 7 54.88 0.30 -44.51
CA SER A 7 56.16 0.25 -43.80
C SER A 7 56.26 1.30 -42.66
N VAL A 8 56.35 0.76 -41.50
CA VAL A 8 57.48 0.73 -40.57
C VAL A 8 57.92 2.05 -39.94
N ALA A 9 57.82 2.11 -38.70
CA ALA A 9 58.76 2.47 -37.64
C ALA A 9 58.00 2.58 -36.30
N VAL A 10 58.07 1.67 -35.42
CA VAL A 10 59.08 1.18 -34.48
C VAL A 10 59.73 2.30 -33.61
N LEU A 11 59.56 2.09 -32.37
CA LEU A 11 60.36 2.55 -31.22
C LEU A 11 60.10 4.03 -30.75
N VAL A 12 59.89 4.35 -29.54
CA VAL A 12 60.56 4.07 -28.28
C VAL A 12 59.99 5.01 -27.19
N LEU A 13 59.86 4.45 -26.04
CA LEU A 13 60.04 5.06 -24.72
C LEU A 13 58.89 5.95 -24.25
N ALA A 14 58.47 5.78 -23.15
CA ALA A 14 58.92 5.55 -21.81
C ALA A 14 57.80 5.98 -20.86
N THR A 15 57.35 5.10 -20.05
CA THR A 15 57.10 5.28 -18.64
C THR A 15 56.68 6.66 -18.18
N LEU A 16 55.42 6.83 -17.94
CA LEU A 16 54.90 7.61 -16.85
C LEU A 16 53.66 6.89 -16.26
N SER A 17 53.98 5.97 -15.39
CA SER A 17 52.99 5.39 -14.47
C SER A 17 52.56 6.50 -13.49
N VAL A 18 51.55 7.23 -13.88
CA VAL A 18 50.82 8.05 -12.94
C VAL A 18 49.82 7.13 -12.26
N SER A 19 50.20 6.66 -11.07
CA SER A 19 49.31 5.98 -10.17
C SER A 19 48.26 7.00 -9.72
N TYR A 20 47.11 7.01 -10.41
CA TYR A 20 45.90 7.62 -9.87
C TYR A 20 45.38 6.66 -8.82
N GLN A 21 45.87 6.81 -7.61
CA GLN A 21 45.17 6.33 -6.40
C GLN A 21 43.96 7.19 -6.24
N SER A 22 42.87 6.80 -6.93
CA SER A 22 41.55 7.29 -6.62
C SER A 22 41.20 6.77 -5.21
N CYS A 23 41.25 7.65 -4.23
CA CYS A 23 40.54 7.47 -2.99
C CYS A 23 39.05 7.34 -3.35
N VAL A 24 38.61 6.14 -3.58
CA VAL A 24 37.19 5.80 -3.52
C VAL A 24 36.86 5.81 -2.05
N SER A 25 36.37 6.96 -1.57
CA SER A 25 35.68 7.02 -0.30
C SER A 25 34.52 6.05 -0.40
N ASP A 26 34.58 4.96 0.35
CA ASP A 26 33.46 4.07 0.59
C ASP A 26 32.31 4.89 1.18
N VAL A 27 31.49 5.45 0.32
CA VAL A 27 30.13 5.81 0.69
C VAL A 27 29.42 4.49 0.87
N SER A 28 29.49 3.96 2.09
CA SER A 28 28.61 2.92 2.56
C SER A 28 27.19 3.43 2.34
N ALA A 29 26.62 3.11 1.18
CA ALA A 29 25.21 3.22 0.96
C ALA A 29 24.56 2.29 1.97
N ASN A 30 24.14 2.86 3.11
CA ASN A 30 23.15 2.23 3.94
C ASN A 30 21.93 2.02 3.04
N ALA A 31 21.90 0.88 2.40
CA ALA A 31 20.66 0.34 1.88
C ALA A 31 19.74 0.21 3.10
N VAL A 32 18.85 1.17 3.24
CA VAL A 32 17.68 1.04 4.11
C VAL A 32 16.91 -0.13 3.51
N THR A 33 17.22 -1.32 3.99
CA THR A 33 16.38 -2.49 3.78
C THR A 33 15.02 -2.07 4.32
N PRO A 34 13.94 -2.07 3.52
CA PRO A 34 12.61 -1.82 4.06
C PRO A 34 12.45 -2.79 5.23
N ALA A 35 12.22 -2.26 6.43
CA ALA A 35 11.97 -3.06 7.61
C ALA A 35 10.88 -4.05 7.21
N LYS A 36 11.19 -5.36 7.27
CA LYS A 36 10.20 -6.41 7.10
C LYS A 36 9.12 -6.09 8.13
N ALA A 37 7.91 -5.75 7.65
CA ALA A 37 6.79 -5.49 8.53
C ALA A 37 6.69 -6.66 9.52
N ASP A 38 6.46 -6.35 10.79
CA ASP A 38 6.27 -7.38 11.80
C ASP A 38 5.03 -8.18 11.39
N PRO A 39 5.13 -9.50 11.16
CA PRO A 39 4.01 -10.31 10.72
C PRO A 39 2.86 -10.33 11.73
N THR A 40 3.09 -9.81 12.93
CA THR A 40 2.11 -9.74 14.03
C THR A 40 1.19 -8.50 13.96
N GLU A 41 1.41 -7.58 13.01
CA GLU A 41 0.57 -6.40 12.83
C GLU A 41 -0.05 -6.37 11.43
N VAL A 42 -1.27 -5.83 11.33
CA VAL A 42 -1.93 -5.61 10.03
C VAL A 42 -1.17 -4.55 9.24
N ILE A 43 -0.80 -4.88 8.00
CA ILE A 43 -0.13 -3.96 7.08
C ILE A 43 -1.21 -3.13 6.38
N TRP A 44 -1.37 -1.88 6.83
CA TRP A 44 -2.33 -0.96 6.26
C TRP A 44 -1.76 -0.20 5.07
N HIS A 45 -2.61 -0.01 4.06
CA HIS A 45 -2.32 0.78 2.86
C HIS A 45 -3.38 1.86 2.67
N GLU A 46 -3.04 2.89 1.90
CA GLU A 46 -3.99 3.89 1.46
C GLU A 46 -4.77 3.39 0.23
N ILE A 47 -5.96 3.94 0.00
CA ILE A 47 -6.82 3.51 -1.11
C ILE A 47 -6.17 3.77 -2.48
N GLU A 48 -5.35 4.81 -2.58
CA GLU A 48 -4.60 5.18 -3.78
C GLU A 48 -3.53 4.15 -4.16
N ASP A 49 -3.06 3.36 -3.19
CA ASP A 49 -2.08 2.30 -3.43
C ASP A 49 -2.70 1.06 -4.06
N LEU A 50 -4.03 0.92 -4.04
CA LEU A 50 -4.74 -0.31 -4.38
C LEU A 50 -4.43 -0.79 -5.80
N ALA A 51 -4.40 0.10 -6.78
CA ALA A 51 -4.09 -0.28 -8.17
C ALA A 51 -2.68 -0.89 -8.30
N ASN A 52 -1.70 -0.32 -7.59
CA ASN A 52 -0.33 -0.83 -7.57
C ASN A 52 -0.22 -2.17 -6.81
N LEU A 53 -0.97 -2.33 -5.71
CA LEU A 53 -1.02 -3.59 -4.95
C LEU A 53 -1.60 -4.71 -5.82
N GLN A 54 -2.74 -4.49 -6.46
CA GLN A 54 -3.41 -5.46 -7.34
C GLN A 54 -2.54 -5.81 -8.57
N SER A 55 -1.78 -4.87 -9.11
CA SER A 55 -0.86 -5.15 -10.23
C SER A 55 0.30 -6.07 -9.85
N LYS A 56 0.72 -6.07 -8.59
CA LYS A 56 1.79 -6.93 -8.06
C LYS A 56 1.28 -8.31 -7.63
N GLN A 57 0.16 -8.32 -6.96
CA GLN A 57 -0.50 -9.52 -6.46
C GLN A 57 -1.99 -9.27 -6.35
N GLN A 58 -2.78 -9.95 -7.16
CA GLN A 58 -4.23 -9.93 -7.02
C GLN A 58 -4.66 -10.61 -5.73
N LYS A 59 -5.39 -9.89 -4.89
CA LYS A 59 -6.01 -10.39 -3.67
C LYS A 59 -7.35 -9.71 -3.46
N PRO A 60 -8.28 -10.34 -2.76
CA PRO A 60 -9.44 -9.64 -2.19
C PRO A 60 -8.99 -8.49 -1.30
N VAL A 61 -9.85 -7.50 -1.11
CA VAL A 61 -9.53 -6.27 -0.38
C VAL A 61 -10.48 -6.11 0.80
N ILE A 62 -9.95 -5.68 1.92
CA ILE A 62 -10.76 -5.23 3.05
C ILE A 62 -10.46 -3.76 3.30
N ILE A 63 -11.49 -2.92 3.20
CA ILE A 63 -11.40 -1.49 3.47
C ILE A 63 -12.06 -1.21 4.82
N ASP A 64 -11.25 -0.78 5.79
CA ASP A 64 -11.75 -0.28 7.07
C ASP A 64 -12.13 1.20 6.92
N VAL A 65 -13.43 1.47 6.91
CA VAL A 65 -14.00 2.80 6.80
C VAL A 65 -14.25 3.34 8.20
N TYR A 66 -13.47 4.35 8.59
CA TYR A 66 -13.42 4.89 9.94
C TYR A 66 -13.56 6.42 9.97
N THR A 67 -13.59 6.98 11.15
CA THR A 67 -13.41 8.41 11.41
C THR A 67 -12.58 8.62 12.69
N ASN A 68 -11.88 9.74 12.78
CA ASN A 68 -10.98 10.02 13.90
C ASN A 68 -11.67 10.11 15.28
N TRP A 69 -12.97 10.41 15.29
CA TRP A 69 -13.79 10.49 16.53
C TRP A 69 -14.50 9.17 16.87
N CYS A 70 -14.43 8.16 16.00
CA CYS A 70 -15.12 6.89 16.19
C CYS A 70 -14.47 6.08 17.32
N LYS A 71 -15.15 5.99 18.47
CA LYS A 71 -14.65 5.23 19.62
C LYS A 71 -14.51 3.74 19.31
N TRP A 72 -15.52 3.16 18.63
CA TRP A 72 -15.52 1.73 18.31
C TRP A 72 -14.51 1.35 17.24
N CYS A 73 -14.11 2.29 16.36
CA CYS A 73 -13.01 2.08 15.42
C CYS A 73 -11.69 1.92 16.18
N LYS A 74 -11.43 2.80 17.16
CA LYS A 74 -10.23 2.70 18.02
C LYS A 74 -10.20 1.40 18.81
N VAL A 75 -11.34 0.98 19.35
CA VAL A 75 -11.44 -0.31 20.06
C VAL A 75 -11.15 -1.47 19.10
N MET A 76 -11.59 -1.38 17.85
CA MET A 76 -11.33 -2.39 16.82
C MET A 76 -9.85 -2.43 16.44
N ASP A 77 -9.21 -1.27 16.31
CA ASP A 77 -7.75 -1.19 16.11
C ASP A 77 -6.98 -1.86 17.27
N GLU A 78 -7.37 -1.55 18.52
CA GLU A 78 -6.69 -2.03 19.72
C GLU A 78 -6.98 -3.50 20.09
N LYS A 79 -8.09 -4.08 19.65
CA LYS A 79 -8.54 -5.40 20.12
C LYS A 79 -8.65 -6.43 19.01
N THR A 80 -9.03 -6.01 17.81
CA THR A 80 -9.24 -6.92 16.67
C THR A 80 -8.02 -6.95 15.78
N PHE A 81 -7.57 -5.79 15.29
CA PHE A 81 -6.45 -5.72 14.37
C PHE A 81 -5.07 -5.87 15.03
N SER A 82 -5.00 -5.83 16.36
CA SER A 82 -3.79 -6.16 17.13
C SER A 82 -3.66 -7.65 17.49
N ASP A 83 -4.66 -8.48 17.13
CA ASP A 83 -4.54 -9.93 17.27
C ASP A 83 -3.57 -10.47 16.23
N SER A 84 -2.45 -11.07 16.68
CA SER A 84 -1.36 -11.50 15.79
C SER A 84 -1.77 -12.57 14.79
N ASP A 85 -2.59 -13.54 15.23
CA ASP A 85 -3.01 -14.64 14.36
C ASP A 85 -3.98 -14.15 13.28
N LEU A 86 -4.82 -13.18 13.64
CA LEU A 86 -5.69 -12.51 12.66
C LEU A 86 -4.86 -11.63 11.71
N ALA A 87 -3.90 -10.87 12.22
CA ALA A 87 -3.07 -9.97 11.41
C ALA A 87 -2.28 -10.76 10.35
N GLU A 88 -1.64 -11.86 10.72
CA GLU A 88 -0.95 -12.75 9.80
C GLU A 88 -1.91 -13.26 8.71
N TYR A 89 -3.07 -13.77 9.12
CA TYR A 89 -4.09 -14.26 8.19
C TYR A 89 -4.57 -13.16 7.22
N LEU A 90 -4.85 -11.96 7.71
CA LEU A 90 -5.32 -10.85 6.90
C LEU A 90 -4.24 -10.41 5.90
N ASN A 91 -2.99 -10.26 6.34
CA ASN A 91 -1.87 -9.87 5.48
C ASN A 91 -1.61 -10.89 4.36
N ASP A 92 -1.77 -12.18 4.66
CA ASP A 92 -1.53 -13.24 3.69
C ASP A 92 -2.62 -13.32 2.62
N ASN A 93 -3.86 -13.04 3.00
CA ASN A 93 -5.02 -13.30 2.15
C ASN A 93 -5.68 -12.05 1.56
N PHE A 94 -5.40 -10.84 2.09
CA PHE A 94 -6.08 -9.62 1.69
C PHE A 94 -5.11 -8.45 1.51
N HIS A 95 -5.53 -7.46 0.73
CA HIS A 95 -5.00 -6.11 0.82
C HIS A 95 -5.82 -5.34 1.84
N MET A 96 -5.17 -4.87 2.90
CA MET A 96 -5.83 -4.13 3.98
C MET A 96 -5.71 -2.63 3.75
N ILE A 97 -6.84 -1.95 3.62
CA ILE A 97 -6.92 -0.51 3.31
C ILE A 97 -7.57 0.23 4.46
N LYS A 98 -7.01 1.37 4.85
CA LYS A 98 -7.65 2.34 5.75
C LYS A 98 -8.25 3.49 4.94
N LEU A 99 -9.51 3.85 5.24
CA LEU A 99 -10.19 4.98 4.61
C LEU A 99 -10.87 5.87 5.66
N ASP A 100 -10.29 7.05 5.89
CA ASP A 100 -10.96 8.06 6.71
C ASP A 100 -12.15 8.64 5.93
N ALA A 101 -13.35 8.35 6.41
CA ALA A 101 -14.59 8.80 5.78
C ALA A 101 -14.82 10.32 5.87
N GLU A 102 -13.97 11.05 6.58
CA GLU A 102 -14.01 12.53 6.69
C GLU A 102 -12.76 13.19 6.09
N THR A 103 -11.90 12.46 5.35
CA THR A 103 -10.75 13.05 4.66
C THR A 103 -11.18 14.15 3.72
N LYS A 104 -10.37 15.20 3.64
CA LYS A 104 -10.65 16.40 2.83
C LYS A 104 -10.00 16.40 1.46
N SER A 105 -9.03 15.51 1.27
CA SER A 105 -8.32 15.36 0.02
C SER A 105 -9.21 14.65 -0.99
N ASP A 106 -9.18 15.09 -2.25
CA ASP A 106 -9.79 14.33 -3.32
C ASP A 106 -9.07 13.00 -3.50
N ILE A 107 -9.83 11.94 -3.72
CA ILE A 107 -9.32 10.58 -3.95
C ILE A 107 -9.74 10.13 -5.33
N THR A 108 -8.77 9.65 -6.12
CA THR A 108 -9.05 9.00 -7.40
C THR A 108 -9.09 7.49 -7.21
N TYR A 109 -10.23 6.88 -7.53
CA TYR A 109 -10.46 5.46 -7.45
C TYR A 109 -11.24 4.97 -8.67
N ALA A 110 -10.76 3.93 -9.34
CA ALA A 110 -11.36 3.37 -10.56
C ALA A 110 -11.64 4.45 -11.63
N ASP A 111 -10.62 5.30 -11.91
CA ASP A 111 -10.66 6.40 -12.88
C ASP A 111 -11.71 7.48 -12.59
N GLN A 112 -12.28 7.49 -11.40
CA GLN A 112 -13.20 8.52 -10.93
C GLN A 112 -12.62 9.26 -9.72
N THR A 113 -12.74 10.59 -9.72
CA THR A 113 -12.36 11.41 -8.57
C THR A 113 -13.56 11.63 -7.67
N PHE A 114 -13.37 11.38 -6.39
CA PHE A 114 -14.34 11.57 -5.33
C PHE A 114 -13.86 12.68 -4.40
N SER A 115 -14.77 13.48 -3.89
CA SER A 115 -14.46 14.64 -3.07
C SER A 115 -15.17 14.58 -1.72
N TYR A 116 -14.73 15.45 -0.81
CA TYR A 116 -15.38 15.63 0.47
C TYR A 116 -16.65 16.46 0.35
N ILE A 117 -17.75 15.97 0.89
CA ILE A 117 -19.05 16.66 0.94
C ILE A 117 -19.29 17.20 2.34
N LYS A 118 -19.40 18.53 2.46
CA LYS A 118 -19.79 19.17 3.73
C LYS A 118 -21.28 18.94 4.00
N SER A 119 -21.59 18.36 5.13
CA SER A 119 -22.96 18.08 5.55
C SER A 119 -23.17 18.43 7.04
N GLY A 120 -23.88 19.49 7.31
CA GLY A 120 -24.10 19.97 8.67
C GLY A 120 -22.81 20.36 9.41
N ARG A 121 -22.63 19.84 10.62
CA ARG A 121 -21.44 20.08 11.47
C ARG A 121 -20.22 19.29 10.99
N ARG A 122 -20.42 18.18 10.34
CA ARG A 122 -19.41 17.29 9.75
C ARG A 122 -19.77 17.06 8.32
N GLY A 123 -18.93 16.36 7.62
CA GLY A 123 -19.20 15.92 6.27
C GLY A 123 -18.77 14.48 6.10
N TYR A 124 -18.68 14.06 4.89
CA TYR A 124 -18.22 12.72 4.54
C TYR A 124 -17.51 12.77 3.18
N HIS A 125 -16.69 11.78 2.93
CA HIS A 125 -16.08 11.58 1.64
C HIS A 125 -16.99 10.74 0.74
N GLU A 126 -17.20 11.18 -0.51
CA GLU A 126 -18.11 10.51 -1.46
C GLU A 126 -17.73 9.05 -1.69
N LEU A 127 -16.42 8.75 -1.76
CA LEU A 127 -15.93 7.39 -1.93
C LEU A 127 -16.36 6.48 -0.76
N ALA A 128 -16.25 6.96 0.48
CA ALA A 128 -16.69 6.20 1.65
C ALA A 128 -18.19 5.90 1.58
N LEU A 129 -19.01 6.89 1.16
CA LEU A 129 -20.44 6.70 0.97
C LEU A 129 -20.74 5.68 -0.12
N ALA A 130 -20.03 5.76 -1.26
CA ALA A 130 -20.21 4.85 -2.39
C ALA A 130 -19.84 3.40 -2.01
N LEU A 131 -18.67 3.20 -1.38
CA LEU A 131 -18.21 1.88 -0.92
C LEU A 131 -19.15 1.29 0.15
N CYS A 132 -19.70 2.12 1.03
CA CYS A 132 -20.68 1.71 2.02
C CYS A 132 -22.12 1.58 1.47
N ARG A 133 -22.29 1.57 0.14
CA ARG A 133 -23.58 1.43 -0.54
C ARG A 133 -24.61 2.47 -0.08
N GLY A 134 -24.17 3.73 0.04
CA GLY A 134 -25.02 4.87 0.37
C GLY A 134 -25.43 5.00 1.85
N SER A 135 -24.87 4.20 2.76
CA SER A 135 -25.18 4.25 4.19
C SER A 135 -23.92 4.19 5.04
N LEU A 136 -23.56 5.30 5.68
CA LEU A 136 -22.36 5.41 6.53
C LEU A 136 -22.69 5.03 7.97
N SER A 137 -21.89 4.15 8.52
CA SER A 137 -21.78 3.84 9.95
C SER A 137 -20.34 3.46 10.26
N TYR A 138 -19.90 3.65 11.49
CA TYR A 138 -18.49 3.43 11.84
C TYR A 138 -18.34 2.57 13.09
N PRO A 139 -17.40 1.59 13.08
CA PRO A 139 -16.62 1.14 11.93
C PRO A 139 -17.48 0.43 10.88
N SER A 140 -17.05 0.43 9.62
CA SER A 140 -17.59 -0.43 8.58
C SER A 140 -16.46 -1.05 7.78
N LEU A 141 -16.54 -2.36 7.56
CA LEU A 141 -15.62 -3.09 6.68
C LEU A 141 -16.29 -3.33 5.34
N VAL A 142 -15.65 -2.89 4.28
CA VAL A 142 -16.06 -3.18 2.91
C VAL A 142 -15.14 -4.26 2.36
N VAL A 143 -15.70 -5.39 1.96
CA VAL A 143 -14.97 -6.48 1.35
C VAL A 143 -15.17 -6.44 -0.14
N LEU A 144 -14.07 -6.39 -0.89
CA LEU A 144 -14.07 -6.45 -2.34
C LEU A 144 -13.45 -7.77 -2.80
N ASP A 145 -13.87 -8.26 -3.96
CA ASP A 145 -13.19 -9.35 -4.66
C ASP A 145 -11.89 -8.87 -5.33
N GLU A 146 -11.21 -9.77 -6.01
CA GLU A 146 -9.97 -9.51 -6.74
C GLU A 146 -10.14 -8.52 -7.90
N ASP A 147 -11.36 -8.37 -8.42
CA ASP A 147 -11.75 -7.41 -9.46
C ASP A 147 -12.25 -6.08 -8.89
N ASN A 148 -12.11 -5.88 -7.57
CA ASN A 148 -12.57 -4.71 -6.82
C ASN A 148 -14.10 -4.50 -6.81
N SER A 149 -14.88 -5.56 -7.05
CA SER A 149 -16.33 -5.51 -6.90
C SER A 149 -16.74 -5.71 -5.43
N ILE A 150 -17.70 -4.92 -4.95
CA ILE A 150 -18.14 -5.00 -3.55
C ILE A 150 -18.90 -6.31 -3.30
N LEU A 151 -18.31 -7.22 -2.54
CA LEU A 151 -18.96 -8.46 -2.08
C LEU A 151 -19.92 -8.17 -0.93
N GLN A 152 -19.42 -7.53 0.13
CA GLN A 152 -20.22 -7.23 1.31
C GLN A 152 -19.78 -5.95 2.03
N VAL A 153 -20.69 -5.40 2.82
CA VAL A 153 -20.42 -4.29 3.75
C VAL A 153 -20.84 -4.76 5.15
N VAL A 154 -19.85 -4.93 6.01
CA VAL A 154 -20.03 -5.37 7.41
C VAL A 154 -20.00 -4.16 8.33
N ARG A 155 -21.10 -3.87 9.00
CA ARG A 155 -21.23 -2.68 9.84
C ARG A 155 -21.03 -3.00 11.31
N GLY A 156 -20.44 -2.04 12.02
CA GLY A 156 -20.21 -2.11 13.46
C GLY A 156 -18.96 -2.93 13.81
N TYR A 157 -18.59 -2.84 15.09
CA TYR A 157 -17.47 -3.55 15.67
C TYR A 157 -17.56 -5.07 15.43
N LYS A 158 -16.42 -5.66 15.12
CA LYS A 158 -16.22 -7.10 15.05
C LYS A 158 -14.99 -7.49 15.86
N ASP A 159 -15.08 -8.56 16.63
CA ASP A 159 -13.90 -9.15 17.25
C ASP A 159 -13.09 -9.99 16.24
N ALA A 160 -11.92 -10.46 16.67
CA ALA A 160 -11.01 -11.19 15.79
C ALA A 160 -11.64 -12.49 15.24
N ALA A 161 -12.38 -13.23 16.07
CA ALA A 161 -13.03 -14.47 15.66
C ALA A 161 -14.16 -14.23 14.67
N GLU A 162 -14.99 -13.22 14.93
CA GLU A 162 -16.08 -12.81 14.03
C GLU A 162 -15.53 -12.36 12.68
N LEU A 163 -14.47 -11.54 12.68
CA LEU A 163 -13.87 -11.04 11.45
C LEU A 163 -13.28 -12.18 10.63
N ARG A 164 -12.57 -13.11 11.25
CA ARG A 164 -12.02 -14.28 10.57
C ARG A 164 -13.12 -15.12 9.90
N VAL A 165 -14.23 -15.37 10.58
CA VAL A 165 -15.37 -16.12 10.01
C VAL A 165 -15.99 -15.40 8.81
N LEU A 166 -16.11 -14.08 8.88
CA LEU A 166 -16.67 -13.25 7.79
C LEU A 166 -15.79 -13.29 6.54
N THR A 167 -14.47 -13.29 6.72
CA THR A 167 -13.49 -13.24 5.63
C THR A 167 -13.22 -14.60 4.98
N VAL A 168 -13.48 -15.72 5.66
CA VAL A 168 -13.40 -17.09 5.07
C VAL A 168 -14.56 -17.37 4.11
N ARG A 169 -15.70 -16.66 4.25
CA ARG A 169 -16.92 -16.87 3.46
C ARG A 169 -17.09 -15.92 2.28
N SER A 170 -16.12 -15.06 2.08
CA SER A 170 -16.14 -14.00 1.04
C SER A 170 -15.56 -14.48 -0.27
#